data_34b519b8c6e3fe724bc5eba5d4fdc391
#
_entry.id   34b519b8c6e3fe724bc5eba5d4fdc391
#
_cell.length_a   1.000
_cell.length_b   1.000
_cell.length_c   1.000
_cell.angle_alpha   90.00
_cell.angle_beta   90.00
_cell.angle_gamma   90.00
#
_symmetry.space_group_name_H-M   'P 1'
#
loop_
_entity.id
_entity.type
_entity.pdbx_description
1 polymer ?
#
loop_
_entity_poly.entity_id
_entity_poly.type
_entity_poly.pdbx_seq_one_letter_code
_entity_poly.pdbx_strand_id
1 'polypeptide(L)'
;VVLIEKMPTVGGNSLISGAEMNVPNSWVQNKLNIKDDTPARMAADTLKGGDFQGDPEIVGVMTTNALPTAEWLRDTVGVNFEKDNVFQFGGHSRKRALIPEGHTGTEVITKFSALADKMGIPVITNMKAEELVKDKDGRVVAVKAISGGKEYTFNAKGGVVLATGGFGANAQMVKKYNPAIDERFKTTDAPGTTGEALYMAEKAGGQLVNMGYIQTY
;
A
#
# COMPACT_ATOMS: atom_id res chain seq x y z
N VAL A 1 -4.47 -8.55 17.52
CA VAL A 1 -4.02 -7.49 16.57
C VAL A 1 -4.70 -6.20 16.98
N VAL A 2 -4.02 -5.07 16.82
CA VAL A 2 -4.57 -3.72 16.91
C VAL A 2 -4.00 -2.93 15.74
N LEU A 3 -4.81 -2.08 15.11
CA LEU A 3 -4.39 -1.13 14.09
C LEU A 3 -4.40 0.27 14.71
N ILE A 4 -3.31 1.00 14.52
CA ILE A 4 -3.25 2.43 14.91
C ILE A 4 -3.03 3.29 13.66
N GLU A 5 -3.71 4.41 13.60
CA GLU A 5 -3.67 5.36 12.48
C GLU A 5 -3.51 6.79 13.03
N LYS A 6 -2.56 7.55 12.49
CA LYS A 6 -2.34 8.93 12.96
C LYS A 6 -3.42 9.92 12.53
N MET A 7 -4.06 9.65 11.39
CA MET A 7 -5.13 10.49 10.87
C MET A 7 -6.47 10.16 11.54
N PRO A 8 -7.48 11.05 11.44
CA PRO A 8 -8.81 10.77 11.97
C PRO A 8 -9.56 9.68 11.21
N THR A 9 -9.09 9.30 10.02
CA THR A 9 -9.68 8.27 9.15
C THR A 9 -8.61 7.33 8.65
N VAL A 10 -8.95 6.05 8.46
CA VAL A 10 -8.08 5.05 7.85
C VAL A 10 -8.11 5.12 6.31
N GLY A 11 -7.12 4.52 5.67
CA GLY A 11 -7.10 4.29 4.23
C GLY A 11 -6.05 5.08 3.46
N GLY A 12 -5.65 6.26 3.96
CA GLY A 12 -4.58 7.05 3.34
C GLY A 12 -4.74 7.21 1.82
N ASN A 13 -3.67 6.99 1.07
CA ASN A 13 -3.69 7.06 -0.40
C ASN A 13 -4.60 6.00 -1.04
N SER A 14 -4.76 4.84 -0.43
CA SER A 14 -5.66 3.81 -0.95
C SER A 14 -7.11 4.28 -0.98
N LEU A 15 -7.55 5.06 0.03
CA LEU A 15 -8.91 5.60 0.10
C LEU A 15 -9.22 6.58 -1.04
N ILE A 16 -8.26 7.44 -1.40
CA ILE A 16 -8.42 8.51 -2.38
C ILE A 16 -8.01 8.13 -3.80
N SER A 17 -7.51 6.91 -4.00
CA SER A 17 -7.15 6.36 -5.32
C SER A 17 -8.35 5.77 -6.04
N GLY A 18 -8.19 5.43 -7.33
CA GLY A 18 -9.15 4.60 -8.06
C GLY A 18 -9.14 3.14 -7.61
N ALA A 19 -8.08 2.72 -6.93
CA ALA A 19 -7.83 1.37 -6.40
C ALA A 19 -7.92 0.25 -7.45
N GLU A 20 -7.70 0.56 -8.71
CA GLU A 20 -7.58 -0.46 -9.74
C GLU A 20 -6.41 -1.41 -9.43
N MET A 21 -6.65 -2.70 -9.60
CA MET A 21 -5.67 -3.74 -9.29
C MET A 21 -5.30 -4.54 -10.55
N ASN A 22 -4.04 -4.52 -10.93
CA ASN A 22 -3.55 -5.34 -12.06
C ASN A 22 -3.54 -6.83 -11.70
N VAL A 23 -4.37 -7.61 -12.41
CA VAL A 23 -4.57 -9.04 -12.13
C VAL A 23 -4.59 -9.83 -13.43
N PRO A 24 -3.53 -10.56 -13.77
CA PRO A 24 -3.51 -11.42 -14.94
C PRO A 24 -4.40 -12.65 -14.72
N ASN A 25 -4.99 -13.17 -15.78
CA ASN A 25 -5.91 -14.31 -15.78
C ASN A 25 -7.14 -14.13 -14.89
N SER A 26 -7.57 -12.89 -14.64
CA SER A 26 -8.74 -12.63 -13.79
C SER A 26 -10.04 -13.20 -14.39
N TRP A 27 -11.02 -13.41 -13.50
CA TRP A 27 -12.37 -13.88 -13.91
C TRP A 27 -13.04 -12.90 -14.88
N VAL A 28 -12.75 -11.59 -14.79
CA VAL A 28 -13.28 -10.59 -15.71
C VAL A 28 -12.58 -10.71 -17.07
N GLN A 29 -11.26 -10.88 -17.11
CA GLN A 29 -10.53 -11.13 -18.35
C GLN A 29 -11.04 -12.40 -19.05
N ASN A 30 -11.29 -13.48 -18.30
CA ASN A 30 -11.85 -14.72 -18.84
C ASN A 30 -13.23 -14.49 -19.47
N LYS A 31 -14.11 -13.75 -18.80
CA LYS A 31 -15.44 -13.37 -19.31
C LYS A 31 -15.33 -12.53 -20.60
N LEU A 32 -14.38 -11.62 -20.66
CA LEU A 32 -14.13 -10.75 -21.82
C LEU A 32 -13.32 -11.42 -22.94
N ASN A 33 -13.00 -12.71 -22.79
CA ASN A 33 -12.17 -13.47 -23.73
C ASN A 33 -10.77 -12.85 -23.97
N ILE A 34 -10.21 -12.16 -22.96
CA ILE A 34 -8.84 -11.67 -22.97
C ILE A 34 -7.93 -12.84 -22.60
N LYS A 35 -7.16 -13.32 -23.59
CA LYS A 35 -6.28 -14.49 -23.45
C LYS A 35 -4.82 -14.06 -23.36
N ASP A 36 -3.98 -15.02 -23.01
CA ASP A 36 -2.52 -14.89 -23.01
C ASP A 36 -1.97 -13.80 -22.05
N ASP A 37 -2.73 -13.47 -21.02
CA ASP A 37 -2.24 -12.63 -19.94
C ASP A 37 -1.85 -13.49 -18.74
N THR A 38 -0.56 -13.57 -18.44
CA THR A 38 -0.01 -14.45 -17.41
C THR A 38 0.77 -13.63 -16.37
N PRO A 39 1.03 -14.19 -15.16
CA PRO A 39 1.93 -13.58 -14.20
C PRO A 39 3.30 -13.23 -14.78
N ALA A 40 3.87 -14.11 -15.61
CA ALA A 40 5.16 -13.88 -16.27
C ALA A 40 5.10 -12.68 -17.25
N ARG A 41 4.00 -12.54 -18.00
CA ARG A 41 3.79 -11.38 -18.89
C ARG A 41 3.63 -10.09 -18.08
N MET A 42 2.88 -10.12 -17.01
CA MET A 42 2.75 -8.98 -16.11
C MET A 42 4.10 -8.60 -15.48
N ALA A 43 4.90 -9.58 -15.08
CA ALA A 43 6.24 -9.35 -14.56
C ALA A 43 7.16 -8.67 -15.60
N ALA A 44 7.14 -9.15 -16.84
CA ALA A 44 7.90 -8.54 -17.93
C ALA A 44 7.47 -7.09 -18.23
N ASP A 45 6.16 -6.81 -18.25
CA ASP A 45 5.64 -5.45 -18.42
C ASP A 45 6.08 -4.54 -17.26
N THR A 46 5.98 -5.03 -16.02
CA THR A 46 6.35 -4.28 -14.81
C THR A 46 7.83 -3.94 -14.78
N LEU A 47 8.69 -4.93 -15.03
CA LEU A 47 10.15 -4.71 -15.06
C LEU A 47 10.54 -3.74 -16.19
N LYS A 48 9.96 -3.91 -17.37
CA LYS A 48 10.22 -3.02 -18.51
C LYS A 48 9.73 -1.59 -18.22
N GLY A 49 8.54 -1.44 -17.64
CA GLY A 49 7.97 -0.13 -17.28
C GLY A 49 8.76 0.60 -16.20
N GLY A 50 9.47 -0.13 -15.35
CA GLY A 50 10.39 0.39 -14.33
C GLY A 50 11.85 0.42 -14.76
N ASP A 51 12.15 0.45 -16.08
CA ASP A 51 13.52 0.48 -16.62
C ASP A 51 14.43 -0.60 -16.03
N PHE A 52 13.87 -1.75 -15.68
CA PHE A 52 14.54 -2.88 -15.04
C PHE A 52 15.24 -2.54 -13.70
N GLN A 53 14.77 -1.50 -13.01
CA GLN A 53 15.28 -1.11 -11.69
C GLN A 53 14.58 -1.87 -10.54
N GLY A 54 13.43 -2.48 -10.82
CA GLY A 54 12.70 -3.29 -9.84
C GLY A 54 13.40 -4.61 -9.54
N ASP A 55 13.24 -5.12 -8.31
CA ASP A 55 13.71 -6.44 -7.91
C ASP A 55 12.86 -7.53 -8.60
N PRO A 56 13.46 -8.38 -9.46
CA PRO A 56 12.71 -9.39 -10.22
C PRO A 56 12.04 -10.43 -9.32
N GLU A 57 12.62 -10.76 -8.16
CA GLU A 57 12.06 -11.73 -7.22
C GLU A 57 10.77 -11.17 -6.59
N ILE A 58 10.81 -9.92 -6.11
CA ILE A 58 9.64 -9.23 -5.54
C ILE A 58 8.55 -9.05 -6.60
N VAL A 59 8.92 -8.65 -7.82
CA VAL A 59 7.98 -8.54 -8.95
C VAL A 59 7.37 -9.90 -9.26
N GLY A 60 8.15 -10.98 -9.25
CA GLY A 60 7.66 -12.35 -9.43
C GLY A 60 6.64 -12.77 -8.37
N VAL A 61 6.93 -12.49 -7.09
CA VAL A 61 6.00 -12.76 -5.99
C VAL A 61 4.72 -11.96 -6.14
N MET A 62 4.79 -10.67 -6.44
CA MET A 62 3.63 -9.79 -6.65
C MET A 62 2.73 -10.32 -7.77
N THR A 63 3.30 -10.61 -8.93
CA THR A 63 2.52 -11.00 -10.12
C THR A 63 1.90 -12.38 -10.00
N THR A 64 2.61 -13.32 -9.35
CA THR A 64 2.10 -14.68 -9.10
C THR A 64 0.94 -14.67 -8.09
N ASN A 65 0.99 -13.79 -7.10
CA ASN A 65 -0.04 -13.68 -6.07
C ASN A 65 -1.16 -12.69 -6.39
N ALA A 66 -1.11 -12.00 -7.53
CA ALA A 66 -2.13 -11.00 -7.88
C ALA A 66 -3.54 -11.59 -7.95
N LEU A 67 -3.72 -12.74 -8.64
CA LEU A 67 -5.04 -13.39 -8.77
C LEU A 67 -5.55 -13.94 -7.43
N PRO A 68 -4.79 -14.75 -6.66
CA PRO A 68 -5.23 -15.19 -5.33
C PRO A 68 -5.58 -14.04 -4.38
N THR A 69 -4.83 -12.94 -4.44
CA THR A 69 -5.12 -11.75 -3.62
C THR A 69 -6.43 -11.08 -4.05
N ALA A 70 -6.67 -10.94 -5.36
CA ALA A 70 -7.91 -10.35 -5.87
C ALA A 70 -9.13 -11.24 -5.54
N GLU A 71 -8.99 -12.56 -5.60
CA GLU A 71 -10.02 -13.50 -5.18
C GLU A 71 -10.30 -13.38 -3.68
N TRP A 72 -9.28 -13.26 -2.85
CA TRP A 72 -9.45 -13.02 -1.42
C TRP A 72 -10.15 -11.67 -1.14
N LEU A 73 -9.80 -10.60 -1.87
CA LEU A 73 -10.49 -9.31 -1.78
C LEU A 73 -11.97 -9.45 -2.13
N ARG A 74 -12.30 -10.18 -3.19
CA ARG A 74 -13.69 -10.43 -3.61
C ARG A 74 -14.45 -11.31 -2.63
N ASP A 75 -13.88 -12.47 -2.28
CA ASP A 75 -14.63 -13.55 -1.63
C ASP A 75 -14.59 -13.46 -0.09
N THR A 76 -13.53 -12.90 0.48
CA THR A 76 -13.34 -12.79 1.94
C THR A 76 -13.58 -11.37 2.44
N VAL A 77 -12.97 -10.38 1.80
CA VAL A 77 -13.12 -8.97 2.19
C VAL A 77 -14.47 -8.43 1.71
N GLY A 78 -14.97 -8.94 0.59
CA GLY A 78 -16.26 -8.55 0.01
C GLY A 78 -16.18 -7.32 -0.88
N VAL A 79 -15.00 -7.04 -1.48
CA VAL A 79 -14.84 -5.96 -2.47
C VAL A 79 -15.59 -6.30 -3.73
N ASN A 80 -16.44 -5.38 -4.17
CA ASN A 80 -17.13 -5.49 -5.44
C ASN A 80 -16.24 -4.95 -6.57
N PHE A 81 -16.09 -5.72 -7.63
CA PHE A 81 -15.40 -5.33 -8.85
C PHE A 81 -16.36 -5.27 -10.02
N GLU A 82 -16.11 -4.38 -10.98
CA GLU A 82 -16.82 -4.38 -12.26
C GLU A 82 -16.70 -5.74 -12.93
N LYS A 83 -17.82 -6.19 -13.54
CA LYS A 83 -17.93 -7.55 -14.09
C LYS A 83 -17.68 -7.62 -15.60
N ASP A 84 -17.70 -6.47 -16.26
CA ASP A 84 -17.72 -6.37 -17.73
C ASP A 84 -16.66 -5.42 -18.29
N ASN A 85 -15.72 -5.01 -17.42
CA ASN A 85 -14.66 -4.09 -17.81
C ASN A 85 -13.37 -4.36 -17.04
N VAL A 86 -12.24 -4.19 -17.71
CA VAL A 86 -10.89 -4.11 -17.13
C VAL A 86 -10.13 -2.98 -17.81
N PHE A 87 -9.37 -2.24 -17.03
CA PHE A 87 -8.61 -1.12 -17.53
C PHE A 87 -7.20 -1.55 -18.00
N GLN A 88 -6.59 -0.74 -18.86
CA GLN A 88 -5.20 -0.90 -19.28
C GLN A 88 -4.41 0.36 -18.94
N PHE A 89 -3.48 0.25 -18.02
CA PHE A 89 -2.52 1.32 -17.75
C PHE A 89 -1.41 1.37 -18.80
N GLY A 90 -0.76 2.53 -18.92
CA GLY A 90 0.41 2.69 -19.76
C GLY A 90 1.53 1.70 -19.41
N GLY A 91 2.25 1.22 -20.40
CA GLY A 91 3.30 0.21 -20.23
C GLY A 91 2.81 -1.23 -20.13
N HIS A 92 1.52 -1.47 -19.91
CA HIS A 92 0.95 -2.82 -19.87
C HIS A 92 0.58 -3.34 -21.26
N SER A 93 0.98 -4.57 -21.57
CA SER A 93 0.69 -5.22 -22.86
C SER A 93 -0.72 -5.80 -22.96
N ARG A 94 -1.47 -5.84 -21.86
CA ARG A 94 -2.85 -6.36 -21.77
C ARG A 94 -3.71 -5.51 -20.84
N LYS A 95 -5.03 -5.48 -21.13
CA LYS A 95 -6.04 -4.99 -20.20
C LYS A 95 -6.16 -5.98 -19.04
N ARG A 96 -5.75 -5.59 -17.83
CA ARG A 96 -5.74 -6.49 -16.67
C ARG A 96 -6.15 -5.86 -15.35
N ALA A 97 -6.35 -4.55 -15.32
CA ALA A 97 -6.70 -3.89 -14.08
C ALA A 97 -8.17 -4.11 -13.75
N LEU A 98 -8.44 -4.87 -12.69
CA LEU A 98 -9.75 -4.96 -12.08
C LEU A 98 -10.12 -3.61 -11.50
N ILE A 99 -11.36 -3.21 -11.68
CA ILE A 99 -11.89 -1.91 -11.28
C ILE A 99 -12.84 -2.13 -10.11
N PRO A 100 -12.59 -1.55 -8.91
CA PRO A 100 -13.56 -1.57 -7.82
C PRO A 100 -14.83 -0.81 -8.21
N GLU A 101 -15.95 -1.21 -7.67
CA GLU A 101 -17.24 -0.53 -7.91
C GLU A 101 -17.12 0.95 -7.52
N GLY A 102 -17.60 1.83 -8.40
CA GLY A 102 -17.51 3.27 -8.23
C GLY A 102 -16.14 3.89 -8.55
N HIS A 103 -15.17 3.12 -9.06
CA HIS A 103 -13.82 3.57 -9.41
C HIS A 103 -13.13 4.31 -8.25
N THR A 104 -13.23 3.78 -7.05
CA THR A 104 -12.74 4.46 -5.85
C THR A 104 -12.20 3.48 -4.81
N GLY A 105 -11.12 3.88 -4.17
CA GLY A 105 -10.55 3.19 -3.01
C GLY A 105 -11.50 3.15 -1.80
N THR A 106 -12.53 3.98 -1.80
CA THR A 106 -13.56 3.95 -0.76
C THR A 106 -14.24 2.59 -0.69
N GLU A 107 -14.54 1.94 -1.83
CA GLU A 107 -15.10 0.58 -1.84
C GLU A 107 -14.19 -0.38 -1.08
N VAL A 108 -12.89 -0.38 -1.38
CA VAL A 108 -11.91 -1.28 -0.77
C VAL A 108 -11.77 -1.01 0.72
N ILE A 109 -11.58 0.26 1.12
CA ILE A 109 -11.34 0.63 2.52
C ILE A 109 -12.58 0.41 3.39
N THR A 110 -13.77 0.68 2.86
CA THR A 110 -15.03 0.41 3.58
C THR A 110 -15.20 -1.08 3.87
N LYS A 111 -14.89 -1.95 2.90
CA LYS A 111 -14.97 -3.40 3.07
C LYS A 111 -13.93 -3.92 4.07
N PHE A 112 -12.69 -3.42 4.00
CA PHE A 112 -11.67 -3.75 5.01
C PHE A 112 -12.08 -3.31 6.42
N SER A 113 -12.62 -2.10 6.57
CA SER A 113 -13.11 -1.60 7.87
C SER A 113 -14.21 -2.48 8.43
N ALA A 114 -15.19 -2.84 7.61
CA ALA A 114 -16.28 -3.73 8.02
C ALA A 114 -15.77 -5.13 8.40
N LEU A 115 -14.77 -5.66 7.69
CA LEU A 115 -14.16 -6.94 8.03
C LEU A 115 -13.37 -6.85 9.35
N ALA A 116 -12.62 -5.76 9.56
CA ALA A 116 -11.90 -5.54 10.82
C ALA A 116 -12.87 -5.48 12.01
N ASP A 117 -13.97 -4.76 11.89
CA ASP A 117 -15.03 -4.69 12.90
C ASP A 117 -15.63 -6.10 13.18
N LYS A 118 -15.96 -6.84 12.13
CA LYS A 118 -16.49 -8.21 12.24
C LYS A 118 -15.51 -9.15 12.94
N MET A 119 -14.21 -8.96 12.74
CA MET A 119 -13.14 -9.73 13.38
C MET A 119 -12.80 -9.24 14.78
N GLY A 120 -13.42 -8.16 15.25
CA GLY A 120 -13.13 -7.56 16.56
C GLY A 120 -11.72 -6.96 16.62
N ILE A 121 -11.17 -6.49 15.52
CA ILE A 121 -9.85 -5.83 15.46
C ILE A 121 -10.03 -4.35 15.83
N PRO A 122 -9.48 -3.90 16.98
CA PRO A 122 -9.53 -2.48 17.33
C PRO A 122 -8.79 -1.63 16.30
N VAL A 123 -9.44 -0.58 15.79
CA VAL A 123 -8.85 0.44 14.92
C VAL A 123 -8.86 1.77 15.70
N ILE A 124 -7.67 2.27 16.03
CA ILE A 124 -7.48 3.47 16.85
C ILE A 124 -6.93 4.58 15.97
N THR A 125 -7.76 5.56 15.67
CA THR A 125 -7.38 6.75 14.90
C THR A 125 -6.84 7.88 15.80
N ASN A 126 -6.27 8.93 15.20
CA ASN A 126 -5.58 10.01 15.89
C ASN A 126 -4.46 9.50 16.82
N MET A 127 -3.86 8.36 16.49
CA MET A 127 -2.83 7.68 17.25
C MET A 127 -1.54 7.63 16.42
N LYS A 128 -0.64 8.58 16.62
CA LYS A 128 0.60 8.70 15.86
C LYS A 128 1.69 7.82 16.47
N ALA A 129 2.17 6.83 15.73
CA ALA A 129 3.35 6.07 16.11
C ALA A 129 4.61 6.95 16.03
N GLU A 130 5.49 6.84 17.03
CA GLU A 130 6.71 7.66 17.14
C GLU A 130 7.98 6.84 17.28
N GLU A 131 7.91 5.64 17.87
CA GLU A 131 9.08 4.83 18.16
C GLU A 131 8.76 3.33 18.11
N LEU A 132 9.69 2.57 17.52
CA LEU A 132 9.75 1.12 17.65
C LEU A 132 10.67 0.75 18.81
N VAL A 133 10.11 0.11 19.84
CA VAL A 133 10.88 -0.29 21.03
C VAL A 133 11.48 -1.66 20.79
N LYS A 134 12.82 -1.79 21.02
CA LYS A 134 13.52 -3.08 20.93
C LYS A 134 13.85 -3.61 22.33
N ASP A 135 13.86 -4.91 22.45
CA ASP A 135 14.42 -5.59 23.62
C ASP A 135 15.96 -5.68 23.56
N LYS A 136 16.56 -6.31 24.57
CA LYS A 136 18.01 -6.51 24.66
C LYS A 136 18.61 -7.33 23.51
N ASP A 137 17.80 -8.12 22.83
CA ASP A 137 18.21 -8.99 21.73
C ASP A 137 17.99 -8.31 20.36
N GLY A 138 17.53 -7.04 20.37
CA GLY A 138 17.31 -6.23 19.19
C GLY A 138 15.95 -6.47 18.49
N ARG A 139 15.07 -7.31 19.05
CA ARG A 139 13.74 -7.57 18.51
C ARG A 139 12.81 -6.41 18.84
N VAL A 140 11.99 -5.99 17.86
CA VAL A 140 10.91 -5.02 18.11
C VAL A 140 9.80 -5.67 18.91
N VAL A 141 9.53 -5.14 20.12
CA VAL A 141 8.57 -5.68 21.09
C VAL A 141 7.43 -4.73 21.45
N ALA A 142 7.52 -3.46 21.03
CA ALA A 142 6.44 -2.51 21.25
C ALA A 142 6.51 -1.34 20.26
N VAL A 143 5.41 -0.58 20.19
CA VAL A 143 5.31 0.71 19.53
C VAL A 143 4.93 1.76 20.58
N LYS A 144 5.69 2.86 20.66
CA LYS A 144 5.25 4.06 21.37
C LYS A 144 4.48 4.95 20.41
N ALA A 145 3.37 5.51 20.87
CA ALA A 145 2.51 6.38 20.10
C ALA A 145 1.97 7.53 20.96
N ILE A 146 1.52 8.59 20.29
CA ILE A 146 0.97 9.79 20.94
C ILE A 146 -0.44 10.03 20.40
N SER A 147 -1.37 10.35 21.31
CA SER A 147 -2.71 10.83 20.99
C SER A 147 -3.15 11.85 22.02
N GLY A 148 -3.64 13.02 21.55
CA GLY A 148 -4.09 14.10 22.45
C GLY A 148 -3.03 14.57 23.45
N GLY A 149 -1.74 14.53 23.09
CA GLY A 149 -0.61 14.88 23.96
C GLY A 149 -0.26 13.84 25.03
N LYS A 150 -0.89 12.66 25.01
CA LYS A 150 -0.60 11.55 25.91
C LYS A 150 0.18 10.47 25.19
N GLU A 151 1.14 9.87 25.90
CA GLU A 151 1.90 8.73 25.39
C GLU A 151 1.18 7.40 25.68
N TYR A 152 1.28 6.50 24.71
CA TYR A 152 0.76 5.13 24.78
C TYR A 152 1.85 4.15 24.34
N THR A 153 1.85 2.96 24.95
CA THR A 153 2.73 1.89 24.54
C THR A 153 1.91 0.65 24.15
N PHE A 154 2.07 0.20 22.94
CA PHE A 154 1.44 -1.00 22.41
C PHE A 154 2.46 -2.14 22.40
N ASN A 155 2.35 -3.09 23.32
CA ASN A 155 3.23 -4.25 23.37
C ASN A 155 2.87 -5.24 22.25
N ALA A 156 3.87 -5.67 21.49
CA ALA A 156 3.72 -6.55 20.34
C ALA A 156 4.36 -7.93 20.63
N LYS A 157 3.54 -8.93 20.91
CA LYS A 157 4.02 -10.31 21.15
C LYS A 157 4.49 -11.00 19.86
N GLY A 158 3.78 -10.79 18.76
CA GLY A 158 4.07 -11.39 17.45
C GLY A 158 5.04 -10.59 16.59
N GLY A 159 4.92 -9.27 16.64
CA GLY A 159 5.69 -8.33 15.82
C GLY A 159 4.89 -7.08 15.47
N VAL A 160 5.53 -6.17 14.75
CA VAL A 160 4.94 -4.91 14.28
C VAL A 160 4.99 -4.88 12.76
N VAL A 161 3.85 -4.60 12.13
CA VAL A 161 3.76 -4.35 10.69
C VAL A 161 3.70 -2.85 10.46
N LEU A 162 4.64 -2.31 9.69
CA LEU A 162 4.63 -0.92 9.23
C LEU A 162 3.90 -0.85 7.88
N ALA A 163 2.67 -0.34 7.89
CA ALA A 163 1.83 -0.18 6.71
C ALA A 163 1.48 1.30 6.48
N THR A 164 2.43 2.20 6.70
CA THR A 164 2.23 3.64 6.84
C THR A 164 2.31 4.43 5.54
N GLY A 165 2.49 3.74 4.41
CA GLY A 165 2.72 4.37 3.11
C GLY A 165 4.09 5.03 2.98
N GLY A 166 4.21 5.94 2.03
CA GLY A 166 5.44 6.64 1.69
C GLY A 166 5.60 8.01 2.35
N PHE A 167 6.19 8.94 1.60
CA PHE A 167 6.52 10.28 2.10
C PHE A 167 6.20 11.43 1.11
N GLY A 168 5.36 11.19 0.10
CA GLY A 168 5.07 12.17 -0.95
C GLY A 168 4.38 13.45 -0.46
N ALA A 169 3.75 13.44 0.73
CA ALA A 169 3.24 14.65 1.38
C ALA A 169 4.29 15.40 2.22
N ASN A 170 5.55 14.93 2.26
CA ASN A 170 6.65 15.57 2.96
C ASN A 170 7.64 16.19 1.96
N ALA A 171 7.42 17.44 1.58
CA ALA A 171 8.24 18.14 0.58
C ALA A 171 9.75 18.18 0.93
N GLN A 172 10.10 18.25 2.22
CA GLN A 172 11.51 18.24 2.64
C GLN A 172 12.15 16.87 2.39
N MET A 173 11.41 15.80 2.67
CA MET A 173 11.88 14.45 2.43
C MET A 173 11.94 14.12 0.93
N VAL A 174 10.96 14.56 0.15
CA VAL A 174 10.97 14.48 -1.32
C VAL A 174 12.21 15.17 -1.87
N LYS A 175 12.47 16.42 -1.50
CA LYS A 175 13.66 17.19 -1.94
C LYS A 175 14.98 16.55 -1.49
N LYS A 176 15.02 15.95 -0.29
CA LYS A 176 16.21 15.23 0.20
C LYS A 176 16.60 14.07 -0.70
N TYR A 177 15.63 13.26 -1.13
CA TYR A 177 15.89 12.04 -1.90
C TYR A 177 15.85 12.26 -3.42
N ASN A 178 15.13 13.27 -3.89
CA ASN A 178 15.13 13.68 -5.30
C ASN A 178 15.13 15.21 -5.41
N PRO A 179 16.31 15.84 -5.47
CA PRO A 179 16.42 17.31 -5.54
C PRO A 179 15.80 17.95 -6.81
N ALA A 180 15.50 17.15 -7.83
CA ALA A 180 14.83 17.65 -9.04
C ALA A 180 13.34 17.95 -8.82
N ILE A 181 12.76 17.40 -7.75
CA ILE A 181 11.37 17.62 -7.33
C ILE A 181 11.36 18.67 -6.24
N ASP A 182 10.93 19.88 -6.58
CA ASP A 182 10.86 21.02 -5.67
C ASP A 182 9.42 21.49 -5.41
N GLU A 183 9.26 22.65 -4.77
CA GLU A 183 7.96 23.20 -4.38
C GLU A 183 6.99 23.52 -5.52
N ARG A 184 7.45 23.49 -6.78
CA ARG A 184 6.59 23.63 -7.97
C ARG A 184 5.73 22.40 -8.21
N PHE A 185 6.20 21.24 -7.75
CA PHE A 185 5.45 19.99 -7.81
C PHE A 185 4.46 19.94 -6.65
N LYS A 186 3.20 19.73 -6.97
CA LYS A 186 2.16 19.55 -5.95
C LYS A 186 1.94 18.06 -5.71
N THR A 187 1.73 17.71 -4.46
CA THR A 187 1.42 16.31 -4.12
C THR A 187 -0.07 16.02 -4.25
N THR A 188 -0.41 14.82 -4.69
CA THR A 188 -1.76 14.23 -4.63
C THR A 188 -1.90 13.25 -3.47
N ASP A 189 -0.85 13.06 -2.68
CA ASP A 189 -0.86 12.15 -1.54
C ASP A 189 -1.78 12.62 -0.41
N ALA A 190 -2.35 11.67 0.30
CA ALA A 190 -3.06 11.93 1.55
C ALA A 190 -2.13 12.65 2.55
N PRO A 191 -2.64 13.63 3.33
CA PRO A 191 -1.83 14.44 4.26
C PRO A 191 -1.03 13.63 5.27
N GLY A 192 -1.45 12.40 5.54
CA GLY A 192 -0.78 11.47 6.41
C GLY A 192 0.51 10.83 5.85
N THR A 193 0.79 10.94 4.56
CA THR A 193 1.91 10.27 3.88
C THR A 193 3.21 11.07 4.04
N THR A 194 3.73 11.14 5.26
CA THR A 194 4.83 12.03 5.65
C THR A 194 6.13 11.31 6.06
N GLY A 195 6.16 9.98 5.98
CA GLY A 195 7.40 9.18 6.00
C GLY A 195 8.00 8.89 7.37
N GLU A 196 7.31 9.18 8.49
CA GLU A 196 7.86 8.98 9.84
C GLU A 196 8.25 7.52 10.11
N ALA A 197 7.46 6.57 9.61
CA ALA A 197 7.76 5.16 9.83
C ALA A 197 9.01 4.68 9.10
N LEU A 198 9.41 5.33 8.01
CA LEU A 198 10.68 5.03 7.34
C LEU A 198 11.86 5.33 8.27
N TYR A 199 11.83 6.47 8.96
CA TYR A 199 12.85 6.80 9.96
C TYR A 199 12.78 5.87 11.19
N MET A 200 11.58 5.45 11.62
CA MET A 200 11.45 4.47 12.70
C MET A 200 12.04 3.12 12.29
N ALA A 201 11.80 2.68 11.07
CA ALA A 201 12.37 1.44 10.51
C ALA A 201 13.90 1.51 10.44
N GLU A 202 14.46 2.61 9.94
CA GLU A 202 15.91 2.84 9.87
C GLU A 202 16.56 2.78 11.26
N LYS A 203 15.99 3.48 12.25
CA LYS A 203 16.45 3.43 13.65
C LYS A 203 16.35 2.03 14.26
N ALA A 204 15.40 1.22 13.81
CA ALA A 204 15.26 -0.17 14.24
C ALA A 204 16.27 -1.12 13.56
N GLY A 205 17.01 -0.65 12.55
CA GLY A 205 18.01 -1.43 11.80
C GLY A 205 17.55 -1.82 10.40
N GLY A 206 16.41 -1.29 9.94
CA GLY A 206 15.93 -1.46 8.56
C GLY A 206 16.78 -0.64 7.58
N GLN A 207 16.86 -1.12 6.34
CA GLN A 207 17.52 -0.42 5.24
C GLN A 207 16.48 0.28 4.36
N LEU A 208 16.71 1.56 4.05
CA LEU A 208 15.92 2.31 3.09
C LEU A 208 16.51 2.09 1.69
N VAL A 209 15.68 1.67 0.75
CA VAL A 209 16.08 1.42 -0.65
C VAL A 209 15.22 2.23 -1.61
N ASN A 210 15.76 2.56 -2.78
CA ASN A 210 15.04 3.18 -3.89
C ASN A 210 14.34 4.52 -3.55
N MET A 211 14.81 5.24 -2.55
CA MET A 211 14.18 6.46 -2.03
C MET A 211 14.13 7.60 -3.05
N GLY A 212 14.98 7.61 -4.06
CA GLY A 212 14.99 8.61 -5.13
C GLY A 212 13.94 8.40 -6.23
N TYR A 213 13.32 7.22 -6.29
CA TYR A 213 12.29 6.91 -7.29
C TYR A 213 10.93 7.42 -6.82
N ILE A 214 10.64 8.67 -7.13
CA ILE A 214 9.38 9.33 -6.80
C ILE A 214 8.60 9.49 -8.09
N GLN A 215 7.39 8.93 -8.14
CA GLN A 215 6.53 9.04 -9.31
C GLN A 215 5.94 10.45 -9.39
N THR A 216 6.02 11.03 -10.59
CA THR A 216 5.36 12.30 -10.94
C THR A 216 4.37 12.05 -12.07
N TYR A 217 3.30 12.86 -12.13
CA TYR A 217 2.29 12.86 -13.18
C TYR A 217 2.39 14.13 -14.01
#